data_20e42dfdbb452390c643d7bc98473e03
#
_entry.id   20e42dfdbb452390c643d7bc98473e03
#
_cell.length_a   1.000
_cell.length_b   1.000
_cell.length_c   1.000
_cell.angle_alpha   90.00
_cell.angle_beta   90.00
_cell.angle_gamma   90.00
#
_symmetry.space_group_name_H-M   'P 1'
#
loop_
_entity.id
_entity.type
_entity.pdbx_description
1 polymer ?
#
loop_
_entity_poly.entity_id
_entity_poly.type
_entity_poly.pdbx_seq_one_letter_code
_entity_poly.pdbx_strand_id
1 'polypeptide(L)'
;MKQKIIQKIKQQIEAGIYPGASFAYYQDGVWSDWYLGEANPEIGEQTREDLVYDLASVSKVVGVGTVLTFLWKEGKIELDNSIRDYLPEVDYPDITLQQLLTHGTDLDPFIPNRDQLSEDQLKDAMFHLNRREKRAFLYSDVHFLLLGFLLENYFEKDLDQILQEQVLDPWGMKETQFGPVSRAVPTVRGQKAGVVHDPKARLLEKHAGSAGLFSTVHDLKIFLEHYLQDDFAEGLSQNFSDLSDKERSLAWNLEGDWLDHTGYTGTFIMWNRQKQEAAIFLSNRTYEKDERAQWILDRNQVMDLIREAD
;
A
#
# COMPACT_ATOMS: atom_id res chain seq x y z
N MET A 1 16.71 21.47 0.18
CA MET A 1 15.57 20.77 0.77
C MET A 1 15.89 19.34 1.21
N LYS A 2 16.45 18.47 0.37
CA LYS A 2 16.82 17.06 0.70
C LYS A 2 17.52 16.91 2.07
N GLN A 3 18.45 17.81 2.41
CA GLN A 3 19.14 17.75 3.71
C GLN A 3 18.22 17.91 4.93
N LYS A 4 17.15 18.71 4.84
CA LYS A 4 16.17 18.85 5.94
C LYS A 4 15.38 17.55 6.16
N ILE A 5 14.98 16.88 5.08
CA ILE A 5 14.30 15.59 5.14
C ILE A 5 15.21 14.56 5.81
N ILE A 6 16.45 14.42 5.34
CA ILE A 6 17.43 13.49 5.91
C ILE A 6 17.74 13.79 7.38
N GLN A 7 17.86 15.07 7.75
CA GLN A 7 18.05 15.46 9.14
C GLN A 7 16.86 15.07 10.02
N LYS A 8 15.61 15.22 9.51
CA LYS A 8 14.41 14.79 10.22
C LYS A 8 14.40 13.28 10.43
N ILE A 9 14.71 12.48 9.40
CA ILE A 9 14.79 11.02 9.50
C ILE A 9 15.84 10.61 10.55
N LYS A 10 17.03 11.23 10.54
CA LYS A 10 18.06 10.96 11.54
C LYS A 10 17.60 11.28 12.96
N GLN A 11 16.94 12.43 13.16
CA GLN A 11 16.39 12.80 14.46
C GLN A 11 15.34 11.80 14.95
N GLN A 12 14.51 11.25 14.05
CA GLN A 12 13.53 10.25 14.41
C GLN A 12 14.17 8.90 14.77
N ILE A 13 15.24 8.49 14.09
CA ILE A 13 16.04 7.31 14.46
C ILE A 13 16.69 7.51 15.85
N GLU A 14 17.33 8.65 16.08
CA GLU A 14 17.93 9.01 17.37
C GLU A 14 16.92 9.06 18.52
N ALA A 15 15.68 9.47 18.22
CA ALA A 15 14.56 9.46 19.17
C ALA A 15 13.95 8.07 19.38
N GLY A 16 14.42 7.03 18.67
CA GLY A 16 13.93 5.66 18.78
C GLY A 16 12.51 5.45 18.22
N ILE A 17 12.10 6.26 17.24
CA ILE A 17 10.78 6.10 16.59
C ILE A 17 10.80 4.86 15.69
N TYR A 18 11.89 4.61 15.01
CA TYR A 18 12.21 3.40 14.25
C TYR A 18 13.73 3.15 14.25
N PRO A 19 14.18 1.90 14.13
CA PRO A 19 15.61 1.56 14.19
C PRO A 19 16.41 2.10 13.02
N GLY A 20 15.82 2.09 11.83
CA GLY A 20 16.45 2.56 10.62
C GLY A 20 15.45 2.73 9.48
N ALA A 21 15.91 3.33 8.39
CA ALA A 21 15.11 3.58 7.20
C ALA A 21 15.95 3.59 5.92
N SER A 22 15.36 3.03 4.85
CA SER A 22 15.78 3.29 3.47
C SER A 22 14.91 4.40 2.91
N PHE A 23 15.51 5.47 2.44
CA PHE A 23 14.83 6.61 1.85
C PHE A 23 15.37 6.89 0.45
N ALA A 24 14.47 7.08 -0.51
CA ALA A 24 14.83 7.51 -1.87
C ALA A 24 13.96 8.70 -2.28
N TYR A 25 14.55 9.65 -2.98
CA TYR A 25 13.84 10.84 -3.49
C TYR A 25 14.22 11.11 -4.93
N TYR A 26 13.19 11.20 -5.78
CA TYR A 26 13.30 11.52 -7.20
C TYR A 26 13.01 12.99 -7.43
N GLN A 27 13.93 13.67 -8.09
CA GLN A 27 13.80 15.07 -8.47
C GLN A 27 14.77 15.36 -9.60
N ASP A 28 14.37 16.21 -10.55
CA ASP A 28 15.19 16.60 -11.71
C ASP A 28 15.66 15.40 -12.57
N GLY A 29 14.84 14.36 -12.66
CA GLY A 29 15.15 13.15 -13.44
C GLY A 29 16.11 12.18 -12.75
N VAL A 30 16.46 12.38 -11.47
CA VAL A 30 17.47 11.57 -10.77
C VAL A 30 16.99 11.14 -9.39
N TRP A 31 17.18 9.85 -9.09
CA TRP A 31 17.05 9.31 -7.74
C TRP A 31 18.27 9.64 -6.88
N SER A 32 18.02 9.95 -5.63
CA SER A 32 19.02 10.06 -4.57
C SER A 32 18.60 9.15 -3.41
N ASP A 33 19.53 8.36 -2.88
CA ASP A 33 19.26 7.31 -1.90
C ASP A 33 19.99 7.53 -0.59
N TRP A 34 19.36 7.15 0.51
CA TRP A 34 19.95 7.15 1.84
C TRP A 34 19.53 5.91 2.61
N TYR A 35 20.49 5.25 3.23
CA TYR A 35 20.32 4.08 4.08
C TYR A 35 20.80 4.45 5.48
N LEU A 36 19.89 4.56 6.44
CA LEU A 36 20.12 5.19 7.73
C LEU A 36 19.74 4.25 8.87
N GLY A 37 20.59 4.16 9.91
CA GLY A 37 20.33 3.34 11.09
C GLY A 37 20.39 1.83 10.81
N GLU A 38 19.71 1.07 11.65
CA GLU A 38 19.79 -0.40 11.66
C GLU A 38 18.55 -1.04 11.06
N ALA A 39 18.76 -2.01 10.17
CA ALA A 39 17.69 -2.84 9.61
C ALA A 39 17.27 -3.93 10.61
N ASN A 40 18.24 -4.51 11.32
CA ASN A 40 17.98 -5.51 12.35
C ASN A 40 18.87 -5.23 13.59
N PRO A 41 18.33 -4.55 14.60
CA PRO A 41 19.08 -4.21 15.81
C PRO A 41 19.55 -5.42 16.63
N GLU A 42 18.86 -6.57 16.52
CA GLU A 42 19.20 -7.78 17.29
C GLU A 42 20.59 -8.33 16.90
N ILE A 43 20.97 -8.17 15.64
CA ILE A 43 22.25 -8.64 15.11
C ILE A 43 23.16 -7.50 14.64
N GLY A 44 22.78 -6.23 14.87
CA GLY A 44 23.54 -5.05 14.44
C GLY A 44 23.60 -4.88 12.92
N GLU A 45 22.65 -5.43 12.16
CA GLU A 45 22.60 -5.28 10.71
C GLU A 45 22.24 -3.85 10.34
N GLN A 46 23.12 -3.18 9.57
CA GLN A 46 22.89 -1.82 9.11
C GLN A 46 21.94 -1.79 7.91
N THR A 47 21.20 -0.70 7.78
CA THR A 47 20.36 -0.45 6.60
C THR A 47 21.23 -0.30 5.36
N ARG A 48 20.84 -0.93 4.24
CA ARG A 48 21.59 -0.98 2.98
C ARG A 48 20.66 -1.15 1.78
N GLU A 49 21.19 -1.10 0.57
CA GLU A 49 20.46 -0.98 -0.68
C GLU A 49 19.51 -2.15 -0.99
N ASP A 50 19.97 -3.38 -0.79
CA ASP A 50 19.28 -4.61 -1.24
C ASP A 50 18.30 -5.21 -0.20
N LEU A 51 17.91 -4.43 0.81
CA LEU A 51 16.98 -4.88 1.82
C LEU A 51 15.55 -4.94 1.30
N VAL A 52 14.86 -5.99 1.70
CA VAL A 52 13.47 -6.25 1.37
C VAL A 52 12.59 -5.87 2.56
N TYR A 53 11.52 -5.14 2.32
CA TYR A 53 10.61 -4.64 3.35
C TYR A 53 9.19 -5.17 3.15
N ASP A 54 8.50 -5.49 4.23
CA ASP A 54 7.05 -5.69 4.22
C ASP A 54 6.36 -4.36 3.91
N LEU A 55 5.74 -4.27 2.75
CA LEU A 55 5.05 -3.07 2.27
C LEU A 55 3.78 -2.75 3.06
N ALA A 56 3.25 -3.72 3.80
CA ALA A 56 1.95 -3.61 4.44
C ALA A 56 0.91 -3.07 3.44
N SER A 57 0.17 -2.01 3.82
CA SER A 57 -0.87 -1.44 2.96
C SER A 57 -0.39 -0.74 1.68
N VAL A 58 0.90 -0.46 1.51
CA VAL A 58 1.44 0.00 0.22
C VAL A 58 1.22 -1.07 -0.86
N SER A 59 1.06 -2.34 -0.48
CA SER A 59 0.65 -3.44 -1.38
C SER A 59 -0.63 -3.12 -2.16
N LYS A 60 -1.56 -2.35 -1.59
CA LYS A 60 -2.82 -1.97 -2.24
C LYS A 60 -2.60 -1.22 -3.54
N VAL A 61 -1.66 -0.28 -3.53
CA VAL A 61 -1.36 0.53 -4.73
C VAL A 61 -0.39 -0.19 -5.66
N VAL A 62 0.60 -0.91 -5.13
CA VAL A 62 1.55 -1.67 -5.96
C VAL A 62 0.86 -2.81 -6.71
N GLY A 63 -0.14 -3.44 -6.10
CA GLY A 63 -0.87 -4.57 -6.67
C GLY A 63 -2.23 -4.19 -7.24
N VAL A 64 -3.26 -4.48 -6.47
CA VAL A 64 -4.68 -4.40 -6.88
C VAL A 64 -5.07 -3.04 -7.47
N GLY A 65 -4.62 -1.94 -6.85
CA GLY A 65 -4.93 -0.58 -7.32
C GLY A 65 -4.37 -0.29 -8.71
N THR A 66 -3.15 -0.76 -9.01
CA THR A 66 -2.53 -0.60 -10.33
C THR A 66 -3.27 -1.42 -11.39
N VAL A 67 -3.56 -2.69 -11.12
CA VAL A 67 -4.27 -3.56 -12.09
C VAL A 67 -5.66 -3.00 -12.41
N LEU A 68 -6.42 -2.56 -11.39
CA LEU A 68 -7.73 -1.96 -11.62
C LEU A 68 -7.65 -0.62 -12.37
N THR A 69 -6.59 0.15 -12.15
CA THR A 69 -6.34 1.38 -12.92
C THR A 69 -6.09 1.06 -14.39
N PHE A 70 -5.34 0.01 -14.71
CA PHE A 70 -5.14 -0.45 -16.09
C PHE A 70 -6.46 -0.85 -16.74
N LEU A 71 -7.23 -1.72 -16.08
CA LEU A 71 -8.52 -2.18 -16.60
C LEU A 71 -9.49 -1.03 -16.86
N TRP A 72 -9.53 -0.04 -15.97
CA TRP A 72 -10.34 1.17 -16.15
C TRP A 72 -9.85 2.02 -17.33
N LYS A 73 -8.56 2.29 -17.42
CA LYS A 73 -7.96 3.09 -18.51
C LYS A 73 -8.13 2.42 -19.88
N GLU A 74 -8.16 1.11 -19.92
CA GLU A 74 -8.40 0.32 -21.13
C GLU A 74 -9.90 0.17 -21.46
N GLY A 75 -10.80 0.73 -20.64
CA GLY A 75 -12.26 0.61 -20.82
C GLY A 75 -12.80 -0.81 -20.63
N LYS A 76 -12.07 -1.66 -19.90
CA LYS A 76 -12.47 -3.04 -19.59
C LYS A 76 -13.38 -3.13 -18.37
N ILE A 77 -13.30 -2.14 -17.49
CA ILE A 77 -14.20 -1.94 -16.35
C ILE A 77 -14.62 -0.47 -16.28
N GLU A 78 -15.80 -0.22 -15.71
CA GLU A 78 -16.28 1.12 -15.39
C GLU A 78 -16.30 1.31 -13.87
N LEU A 79 -15.96 2.51 -13.38
CA LEU A 79 -15.87 2.79 -11.95
C LEU A 79 -17.20 2.71 -11.21
N ASP A 80 -18.31 2.94 -11.90
CA ASP A 80 -19.67 2.85 -11.40
C ASP A 80 -20.27 1.44 -11.50
N ASN A 81 -19.56 0.47 -12.10
CA ASN A 81 -19.99 -0.93 -12.06
C ASN A 81 -20.08 -1.41 -10.61
N SER A 82 -21.10 -2.24 -10.36
CA SER A 82 -21.24 -2.93 -9.07
C SER A 82 -20.15 -3.98 -8.90
N ILE A 83 -19.65 -4.12 -7.67
CA ILE A 83 -18.76 -5.26 -7.33
C ILE A 83 -19.43 -6.58 -7.65
N ARG A 84 -20.77 -6.67 -7.55
CA ARG A 84 -21.56 -7.88 -7.82
C ARG A 84 -21.51 -8.31 -9.28
N ASP A 85 -21.22 -7.40 -10.20
CA ASP A 85 -21.05 -7.75 -11.62
C ASP A 85 -19.85 -8.66 -11.83
N TYR A 86 -18.89 -8.63 -10.91
CA TYR A 86 -17.64 -9.40 -10.92
C TYR A 86 -17.56 -10.47 -9.82
N LEU A 87 -18.29 -10.28 -8.71
CA LEU A 87 -18.40 -11.23 -7.59
C LEU A 87 -19.89 -11.44 -7.28
N PRO A 88 -20.58 -12.36 -8.00
CA PRO A 88 -22.01 -12.57 -7.84
C PRO A 88 -22.44 -12.99 -6.44
N GLU A 89 -21.52 -13.57 -5.65
CA GLU A 89 -21.76 -14.09 -4.32
C GLU A 89 -21.89 -13.01 -3.24
N VAL A 90 -21.45 -11.77 -3.50
CA VAL A 90 -21.52 -10.70 -2.48
C VAL A 90 -22.92 -10.13 -2.32
N ASP A 91 -23.28 -9.75 -1.08
CA ASP A 91 -24.61 -9.21 -0.74
C ASP A 91 -24.74 -7.68 -0.97
N TYR A 92 -23.86 -7.08 -1.80
CA TYR A 92 -23.84 -5.61 -1.98
C TYR A 92 -24.02 -5.18 -3.44
N PRO A 93 -25.23 -5.27 -4.00
CA PRO A 93 -25.46 -4.96 -5.42
C PRO A 93 -25.29 -3.47 -5.77
N ASP A 94 -25.23 -2.59 -4.79
CA ASP A 94 -25.14 -1.14 -4.91
C ASP A 94 -23.74 -0.56 -4.58
N ILE A 95 -22.80 -1.41 -4.19
CA ILE A 95 -21.41 -0.99 -3.93
C ILE A 95 -20.63 -0.97 -5.25
N THR A 96 -20.08 0.20 -5.59
CA THR A 96 -19.33 0.39 -6.83
C THR A 96 -17.82 0.19 -6.65
N LEU A 97 -17.11 -0.05 -7.76
CA LEU A 97 -15.66 -0.14 -7.77
C LEU A 97 -15.02 1.17 -7.30
N GLN A 98 -15.58 2.32 -7.70
CA GLN A 98 -15.15 3.64 -7.24
C GLN A 98 -15.21 3.76 -5.71
N GLN A 99 -16.30 3.33 -5.10
CA GLN A 99 -16.48 3.40 -3.65
C GLN A 99 -15.47 2.52 -2.90
N LEU A 100 -15.16 1.34 -3.43
CA LEU A 100 -14.14 0.46 -2.85
C LEU A 100 -12.74 1.06 -2.98
N LEU A 101 -12.37 1.55 -4.17
CA LEU A 101 -11.06 2.16 -4.45
C LEU A 101 -10.82 3.45 -3.66
N THR A 102 -11.88 4.17 -3.30
CA THR A 102 -11.79 5.42 -2.52
C THR A 102 -12.11 5.26 -1.03
N HIS A 103 -12.38 4.04 -0.57
CA HIS A 103 -12.81 3.74 0.80
C HIS A 103 -14.12 4.46 1.21
N GLY A 104 -15.01 4.69 0.25
CA GLY A 104 -16.25 5.44 0.41
C GLY A 104 -17.52 4.59 0.55
N THR A 105 -17.43 3.32 0.95
CA THR A 105 -18.58 2.44 1.15
C THR A 105 -19.21 2.66 2.53
N ASP A 106 -20.37 2.07 2.76
CA ASP A 106 -20.99 1.92 4.09
C ASP A 106 -20.82 0.50 4.66
N LEU A 107 -19.95 -0.33 4.09
CA LEU A 107 -19.66 -1.65 4.65
C LEU A 107 -19.04 -1.51 6.05
N ASP A 108 -19.52 -2.31 6.99
CA ASP A 108 -18.93 -2.45 8.31
C ASP A 108 -17.80 -3.49 8.25
N PRO A 109 -16.52 -3.11 8.43
CA PRO A 109 -15.41 -4.05 8.34
C PRO A 109 -15.28 -4.98 9.56
N PHE A 110 -16.21 -4.90 10.50
CA PHE A 110 -16.17 -5.74 11.69
C PHE A 110 -16.61 -7.16 11.35
N ILE A 111 -15.71 -8.11 11.56
CA ILE A 111 -15.94 -9.55 11.39
C ILE A 111 -15.75 -10.21 12.77
N PRO A 112 -16.83 -10.79 13.37
CA PRO A 112 -16.73 -11.48 14.64
C PRO A 112 -15.73 -12.64 14.61
N ASN A 113 -14.95 -12.82 15.67
CA ASN A 113 -13.97 -13.91 15.81
C ASN A 113 -12.99 -14.07 14.63
N ARG A 114 -12.72 -12.98 13.91
CA ARG A 114 -11.89 -12.95 12.69
C ARG A 114 -10.60 -13.76 12.81
N ASP A 115 -9.92 -13.66 13.94
CA ASP A 115 -8.60 -14.31 14.15
C ASP A 115 -8.69 -15.84 14.37
N GLN A 116 -9.90 -16.41 14.38
CA GLN A 116 -10.18 -17.84 14.51
C GLN A 116 -10.75 -18.45 13.25
N LEU A 117 -11.04 -17.64 12.23
CA LEU A 117 -11.61 -18.09 10.97
C LEU A 117 -10.55 -18.75 10.09
N SER A 118 -10.98 -19.75 9.30
CA SER A 118 -10.20 -20.25 8.16
C SER A 118 -10.22 -19.23 7.02
N GLU A 119 -9.39 -19.44 6.00
CA GLU A 119 -9.37 -18.61 4.80
C GLU A 119 -10.75 -18.53 4.15
N ASP A 120 -11.41 -19.68 3.87
CA ASP A 120 -12.75 -19.73 3.28
C ASP A 120 -13.79 -19.02 4.14
N GLN A 121 -13.75 -19.22 5.46
CA GLN A 121 -14.65 -18.55 6.40
C GLN A 121 -14.45 -17.03 6.43
N LEU A 122 -13.20 -16.57 6.35
CA LEU A 122 -12.90 -15.14 6.31
C LEU A 122 -13.37 -14.53 4.99
N LYS A 123 -13.18 -15.21 3.87
CA LYS A 123 -13.67 -14.81 2.54
C LYS A 123 -15.20 -14.73 2.53
N ASP A 124 -15.87 -15.77 3.00
CA ASP A 124 -17.35 -15.81 3.11
C ASP A 124 -17.88 -14.67 3.99
N ALA A 125 -17.27 -14.44 5.16
CA ALA A 125 -17.65 -13.34 6.03
C ALA A 125 -17.50 -11.96 5.38
N MET A 126 -16.50 -11.77 4.51
CA MET A 126 -16.32 -10.53 3.75
C MET A 126 -17.38 -10.37 2.65
N PHE A 127 -17.97 -11.44 2.14
CA PHE A 127 -19.03 -11.38 1.15
C PHE A 127 -20.40 -11.02 1.76
N HIS A 128 -20.55 -11.12 3.09
CA HIS A 128 -21.81 -10.94 3.82
C HIS A 128 -21.68 -9.93 4.99
N LEU A 129 -20.92 -8.85 4.81
CA LEU A 129 -20.75 -7.83 5.83
C LEU A 129 -22.02 -7.05 6.11
N ASN A 130 -22.18 -6.59 7.33
CA ASN A 130 -23.21 -5.63 7.70
C ASN A 130 -22.97 -4.27 7.03
N ARG A 131 -24.01 -3.44 7.03
CA ARG A 131 -23.97 -2.06 6.54
C ARG A 131 -23.97 -1.10 7.74
N ARG A 132 -23.22 -0.02 7.66
CA ARG A 132 -23.27 1.11 8.61
C ARG A 132 -24.49 1.97 8.29
N GLU A 133 -25.00 2.68 9.28
CA GLU A 133 -26.15 3.59 9.11
C GLU A 133 -25.89 4.74 8.13
N LYS A 134 -24.65 5.18 8.05
CA LYS A 134 -24.22 6.29 7.16
C LYS A 134 -22.98 5.92 6.39
N ARG A 135 -22.99 6.28 5.13
CA ARG A 135 -21.84 6.25 4.26
C ARG A 135 -20.92 7.44 4.59
N ALA A 136 -19.67 7.17 4.93
CA ALA A 136 -18.62 8.12 5.22
C ALA A 136 -17.27 7.47 4.93
N PHE A 137 -16.23 8.26 4.73
CA PHE A 137 -14.88 7.72 4.56
C PHE A 137 -14.50 6.81 5.73
N LEU A 138 -14.15 5.58 5.40
CA LEU A 138 -13.59 4.63 6.36
C LEU A 138 -12.51 3.79 5.69
N TYR A 139 -11.25 4.08 5.98
CA TYR A 139 -10.15 3.25 5.52
C TYR A 139 -10.30 1.82 6.00
N SER A 140 -10.41 0.87 5.08
CA SER A 140 -10.60 -0.55 5.39
C SER A 140 -9.82 -1.46 4.45
N ASP A 141 -9.18 -2.48 5.03
CA ASP A 141 -8.52 -3.54 4.26
C ASP A 141 -9.53 -4.38 3.48
N VAL A 142 -10.74 -4.54 4.01
CA VAL A 142 -11.81 -5.33 3.36
C VAL A 142 -12.09 -4.86 1.93
N HIS A 143 -12.04 -3.56 1.68
CA HIS A 143 -12.27 -3.03 0.34
C HIS A 143 -11.27 -3.60 -0.68
N PHE A 144 -10.00 -3.65 -0.32
CA PHE A 144 -8.96 -4.17 -1.20
C PHE A 144 -8.86 -5.70 -1.21
N LEU A 145 -9.32 -6.37 -0.17
CA LEU A 145 -9.50 -7.82 -0.18
C LEU A 145 -10.61 -8.20 -1.17
N LEU A 146 -11.77 -7.52 -1.11
CA LEU A 146 -12.86 -7.71 -2.07
C LEU A 146 -12.42 -7.41 -3.51
N LEU A 147 -11.65 -6.33 -3.73
CA LEU A 147 -11.11 -6.00 -5.05
C LEU A 147 -10.08 -7.03 -5.53
N GLY A 148 -9.31 -7.64 -4.62
CA GLY A 148 -8.42 -8.75 -4.94
C GLY A 148 -9.20 -9.98 -5.43
N PHE A 149 -10.25 -10.40 -4.71
CA PHE A 149 -11.12 -11.50 -5.12
C PHE A 149 -11.86 -11.21 -6.43
N LEU A 150 -12.23 -9.94 -6.66
CA LEU A 150 -12.78 -9.51 -7.95
C LEU A 150 -11.78 -9.78 -9.09
N LEU A 151 -10.52 -9.40 -8.91
CA LEU A 151 -9.48 -9.63 -9.93
C LEU A 151 -9.28 -11.14 -10.17
N GLU A 152 -9.26 -11.94 -9.11
CA GLU A 152 -9.15 -13.41 -9.24
C GLU A 152 -10.29 -13.99 -10.07
N ASN A 153 -11.53 -13.56 -9.80
CA ASN A 153 -12.68 -13.99 -10.58
C ASN A 153 -12.62 -13.47 -12.03
N TYR A 154 -12.20 -12.21 -12.24
CA TYR A 154 -12.10 -11.60 -13.57
C TYR A 154 -11.07 -12.30 -14.46
N PHE A 155 -9.89 -12.62 -13.90
CA PHE A 155 -8.79 -13.24 -14.64
C PHE A 155 -8.80 -14.78 -14.60
N GLU A 156 -9.63 -15.39 -13.74
CA GLU A 156 -9.64 -16.83 -13.45
C GLU A 156 -8.25 -17.36 -13.01
N LYS A 157 -7.55 -16.58 -12.17
CA LYS A 157 -6.20 -16.85 -11.68
C LYS A 157 -6.05 -16.41 -10.23
N ASP A 158 -5.04 -16.96 -9.54
CA ASP A 158 -4.64 -16.48 -8.23
C ASP A 158 -4.07 -15.04 -8.29
N LEU A 159 -4.26 -14.24 -7.25
CA LEU A 159 -3.88 -12.83 -7.26
C LEU A 159 -2.37 -12.62 -7.46
N ASP A 160 -1.52 -13.49 -6.90
CA ASP A 160 -0.07 -13.42 -7.11
C ASP A 160 0.31 -13.56 -8.59
N GLN A 161 -0.33 -14.48 -9.32
CA GLN A 161 -0.12 -14.66 -10.76
C GLN A 161 -0.59 -13.44 -11.56
N ILE A 162 -1.73 -12.88 -11.18
CA ILE A 162 -2.26 -11.66 -11.81
C ILE A 162 -1.28 -10.50 -11.64
N LEU A 163 -0.81 -10.26 -10.41
CA LEU A 163 0.15 -9.19 -10.14
C LEU A 163 1.47 -9.41 -10.87
N GLN A 164 1.95 -10.65 -10.90
CA GLN A 164 3.16 -11.01 -11.63
C GLN A 164 3.04 -10.69 -13.12
N GLU A 165 1.95 -11.12 -13.77
CA GLU A 165 1.73 -10.96 -15.21
C GLU A 165 1.37 -9.53 -15.63
N GLN A 166 0.61 -8.80 -14.80
CA GLN A 166 0.08 -7.49 -15.17
C GLN A 166 0.99 -6.33 -14.77
N VAL A 167 1.80 -6.48 -13.71
CA VAL A 167 2.61 -5.40 -13.15
C VAL A 167 4.08 -5.78 -13.01
N LEU A 168 4.39 -6.84 -12.25
CA LEU A 168 5.75 -7.07 -11.79
C LEU A 168 6.70 -7.47 -12.92
N ASP A 169 6.33 -8.44 -13.76
CA ASP A 169 7.14 -8.87 -14.90
C ASP A 169 7.25 -7.81 -16.00
N PRO A 170 6.13 -7.18 -16.44
CA PRO A 170 6.19 -6.12 -17.45
C PRO A 170 7.07 -4.94 -17.04
N TRP A 171 7.10 -4.59 -15.77
CA TRP A 171 7.90 -3.48 -15.25
C TRP A 171 9.27 -3.91 -14.75
N GLY A 172 9.58 -5.21 -14.71
CA GLY A 172 10.87 -5.73 -14.27
C GLY A 172 11.10 -5.64 -12.77
N MET A 173 10.05 -5.63 -11.96
CA MET A 173 10.08 -5.58 -10.49
C MET A 173 10.37 -6.97 -9.89
N LYS A 174 11.60 -7.44 -10.02
CA LYS A 174 11.99 -8.84 -9.77
C LYS A 174 12.12 -9.22 -8.29
N GLU A 175 12.25 -8.22 -7.41
CA GLU A 175 12.39 -8.43 -5.97
C GLU A 175 11.07 -8.19 -5.21
N THR A 176 9.99 -7.90 -5.95
CA THR A 176 8.65 -7.69 -5.39
C THR A 176 7.84 -8.97 -5.48
N GLN A 177 7.35 -9.47 -4.33
CA GLN A 177 6.62 -10.73 -4.26
C GLN A 177 5.78 -10.82 -2.99
N PHE A 178 4.80 -11.72 -2.97
CA PHE A 178 4.13 -12.07 -1.72
C PHE A 178 5.08 -12.78 -0.74
N GLY A 179 4.90 -12.48 0.54
CA GLY A 179 5.59 -13.21 1.60
C GLY A 179 5.06 -14.65 1.80
N PRO A 180 5.83 -15.52 2.48
CA PRO A 180 7.06 -15.19 3.21
C PRO A 180 8.30 -15.09 2.33
N VAL A 181 9.24 -14.20 2.71
CA VAL A 181 10.51 -13.99 1.99
C VAL A 181 11.72 -14.19 2.92
N SER A 182 12.89 -14.49 2.35
CA SER A 182 14.06 -14.91 3.13
C SER A 182 14.96 -13.78 3.63
N ARG A 183 14.97 -12.62 2.98
CA ARG A 183 15.90 -11.51 3.24
C ARG A 183 15.20 -10.22 3.66
N ALA A 184 14.14 -10.31 4.44
CA ALA A 184 13.40 -9.14 4.83
C ALA A 184 13.91 -8.51 6.12
N VAL A 185 13.71 -7.20 6.22
CA VAL A 185 13.84 -6.45 7.46
C VAL A 185 12.76 -6.93 8.45
N PRO A 186 13.10 -7.32 9.68
CA PRO A 186 12.12 -7.81 10.63
C PRO A 186 11.18 -6.69 11.09
N THR A 187 9.90 -7.01 11.19
CA THR A 187 8.85 -6.05 11.61
C THR A 187 8.44 -6.19 13.07
N VAL A 188 8.84 -7.28 13.73
CA VAL A 188 8.55 -7.54 15.15
C VAL A 188 9.75 -8.24 15.78
N ARG A 189 10.21 -7.72 16.95
CA ARG A 189 11.30 -8.33 17.71
C ARG A 189 10.97 -9.78 18.09
N GLY A 190 11.93 -10.69 17.86
CA GLY A 190 11.81 -12.12 18.19
C GLY A 190 10.91 -12.93 17.25
N GLN A 191 10.34 -12.30 16.19
CA GLN A 191 9.66 -13.03 15.12
C GLN A 191 10.60 -13.23 13.93
N LYS A 192 10.36 -14.33 13.18
CA LYS A 192 11.10 -14.60 11.96
C LYS A 192 10.89 -13.48 10.94
N ALA A 193 11.97 -12.91 10.44
CA ALA A 193 11.93 -11.93 9.36
C ALA A 193 11.29 -12.52 8.09
N GLY A 194 10.61 -11.68 7.32
CA GLY A 194 9.97 -12.07 6.07
C GLY A 194 8.60 -12.74 6.21
N VAL A 195 8.09 -12.87 7.43
CA VAL A 195 6.69 -13.21 7.66
C VAL A 195 5.84 -11.96 7.56
N VAL A 196 4.75 -12.02 6.79
CA VAL A 196 3.82 -10.90 6.61
C VAL A 196 3.31 -10.39 7.96
N HIS A 197 3.37 -9.07 8.18
CA HIS A 197 2.96 -8.45 9.44
C HIS A 197 1.44 -8.49 9.66
N ASP A 198 0.64 -8.24 8.61
CA ASP A 198 -0.82 -8.25 8.71
C ASP A 198 -1.39 -9.66 8.90
N PRO A 199 -2.19 -9.90 9.98
CA PRO A 199 -2.73 -11.24 10.25
C PRO A 199 -3.69 -11.77 9.17
N LYS A 200 -4.48 -10.90 8.53
CA LYS A 200 -5.41 -11.30 7.46
C LYS A 200 -4.63 -11.69 6.21
N ALA A 201 -3.61 -10.91 5.88
CA ALA A 201 -2.75 -11.22 4.75
C ALA A 201 -1.91 -12.49 4.98
N ARG A 202 -1.53 -12.80 6.23
CA ARG A 202 -0.91 -14.10 6.54
C ARG A 202 -1.84 -15.28 6.33
N LEU A 203 -3.13 -15.10 6.61
CA LEU A 203 -4.13 -16.15 6.45
C LEU A 203 -4.51 -16.36 4.98
N LEU A 204 -4.68 -15.25 4.25
CA LEU A 204 -5.08 -15.25 2.84
C LEU A 204 -3.89 -15.44 1.88
N GLU A 205 -2.66 -15.37 2.40
CA GLU A 205 -1.42 -15.57 1.63
C GLU A 205 -1.43 -14.80 0.31
N LYS A 206 -1.28 -15.50 -0.80
CA LYS A 206 -1.23 -14.97 -2.17
C LYS A 206 -2.55 -14.34 -2.67
N HIS A 207 -3.64 -14.47 -1.91
CA HIS A 207 -4.96 -13.91 -2.21
C HIS A 207 -5.23 -12.56 -1.54
N ALA A 208 -4.27 -12.04 -0.76
CA ALA A 208 -4.45 -10.85 0.05
C ALA A 208 -4.28 -9.55 -0.75
N GLY A 209 -5.35 -8.99 -1.30
CA GLY A 209 -5.31 -7.72 -2.04
C GLY A 209 -4.96 -6.47 -1.20
N SER A 210 -4.97 -6.57 0.14
CA SER A 210 -4.78 -5.41 1.03
C SER A 210 -3.37 -5.24 1.58
N ALA A 211 -2.56 -6.30 1.61
CA ALA A 211 -1.20 -6.35 2.15
C ALA A 211 -0.51 -7.63 1.69
N GLY A 212 0.72 -7.88 2.14
CA GLY A 212 1.41 -9.16 1.90
C GLY A 212 2.55 -9.09 0.90
N LEU A 213 2.65 -8.01 0.12
CA LEU A 213 3.80 -7.79 -0.76
C LEU A 213 5.01 -7.32 0.04
N PHE A 214 6.14 -7.86 -0.35
CA PHE A 214 7.48 -7.40 0.03
C PHE A 214 8.16 -6.80 -1.19
N SER A 215 8.98 -5.76 -0.98
CA SER A 215 9.71 -5.10 -2.07
C SER A 215 10.99 -4.43 -1.59
N THR A 216 11.76 -3.91 -2.52
CA THR A 216 12.99 -3.14 -2.32
C THR A 216 12.80 -1.68 -2.75
N VAL A 217 13.73 -0.81 -2.34
CA VAL A 217 13.81 0.56 -2.89
C VAL A 217 13.95 0.54 -4.41
N HIS A 218 14.72 -0.41 -4.95
CA HIS A 218 14.97 -0.52 -6.39
C HIS A 218 13.66 -0.74 -7.17
N ASP A 219 12.89 -1.74 -6.80
CA ASP A 219 11.63 -2.06 -7.50
C ASP A 219 10.59 -0.94 -7.34
N LEU A 220 10.53 -0.29 -6.17
CA LEU A 220 9.63 0.83 -5.95
C LEU A 220 10.02 2.09 -6.73
N LYS A 221 11.31 2.28 -7.07
CA LYS A 221 11.73 3.33 -8.01
C LYS A 221 11.16 3.06 -9.39
N ILE A 222 11.30 1.84 -9.90
CA ILE A 222 10.72 1.42 -11.18
C ILE A 222 9.21 1.67 -11.16
N PHE A 223 8.53 1.23 -10.11
CA PHE A 223 7.10 1.43 -9.93
C PHE A 223 6.69 2.91 -10.02
N LEU A 224 7.36 3.79 -9.28
CA LEU A 224 7.04 5.21 -9.26
C LEU A 224 7.42 5.94 -10.55
N GLU A 225 8.46 5.50 -11.27
CA GLU A 225 8.81 6.04 -12.58
C GLU A 225 7.68 5.81 -13.59
N HIS A 226 7.05 4.62 -13.60
CA HIS A 226 5.86 4.35 -14.41
C HIS A 226 4.68 5.29 -14.05
N TYR A 227 4.43 5.55 -12.76
CA TYR A 227 3.41 6.49 -12.33
C TYR A 227 3.71 7.95 -12.70
N LEU A 228 4.98 8.33 -12.74
CA LEU A 228 5.40 9.67 -13.17
C LEU A 228 5.33 9.87 -14.70
N GLN A 229 5.56 8.81 -15.49
CA GLN A 229 5.82 8.94 -16.91
C GLN A 229 4.72 8.40 -17.81
N ASP A 230 4.11 7.26 -17.46
CA ASP A 230 3.19 6.53 -18.34
C ASP A 230 1.78 7.14 -18.37
N ASP A 231 1.12 7.02 -19.51
CA ASP A 231 -0.20 7.61 -19.77
C ASP A 231 -1.31 7.03 -18.89
N PHE A 232 -1.17 5.78 -18.41
CA PHE A 232 -2.19 5.19 -17.53
C PHE A 232 -2.40 5.99 -16.24
N ALA A 233 -1.35 6.65 -15.74
CA ALA A 233 -1.40 7.44 -14.51
C ALA A 233 -1.93 8.87 -14.72
N GLU A 234 -2.14 9.28 -15.97
CA GLU A 234 -2.67 10.60 -16.29
C GLU A 234 -4.08 10.78 -15.71
N GLY A 235 -4.33 11.92 -15.07
CA GLY A 235 -5.61 12.24 -14.45
C GLY A 235 -5.85 11.58 -13.08
N LEU A 236 -4.90 10.80 -12.53
CA LEU A 236 -5.05 10.25 -11.18
C LEU A 236 -4.94 11.32 -10.07
N SER A 237 -4.34 12.48 -10.32
CA SER A 237 -4.27 13.59 -9.34
C SER A 237 -5.56 14.40 -9.25
N GLN A 238 -6.71 13.77 -9.44
CA GLN A 238 -8.03 14.34 -9.22
C GLN A 238 -8.79 13.58 -8.14
N ASN A 239 -9.81 14.23 -7.58
CA ASN A 239 -10.68 13.61 -6.60
C ASN A 239 -11.67 12.65 -7.28
N PHE A 240 -11.61 11.37 -6.91
CA PHE A 240 -12.56 10.34 -7.31
C PHE A 240 -13.55 10.00 -6.19
N SER A 241 -13.37 10.52 -4.98
CA SER A 241 -14.34 10.30 -3.91
C SER A 241 -15.64 11.06 -4.20
N ASP A 242 -16.77 10.40 -4.07
CA ASP A 242 -18.08 11.01 -4.10
C ASP A 242 -18.57 11.48 -2.71
N LEU A 243 -17.69 11.38 -1.70
CA LEU A 243 -17.89 11.87 -0.35
C LEU A 243 -17.29 13.27 -0.17
N SER A 244 -17.97 14.12 0.60
CA SER A 244 -17.51 15.47 0.90
C SER A 244 -16.50 15.57 2.04
N ASP A 245 -16.36 14.50 2.82
CA ASP A 245 -15.53 14.49 4.04
C ASP A 245 -14.07 14.10 3.80
N LYS A 246 -13.74 13.51 2.65
CA LYS A 246 -12.39 13.13 2.30
C LYS A 246 -12.18 13.02 0.79
N GLU A 247 -11.24 13.78 0.28
CA GLU A 247 -10.76 13.60 -1.10
C GLU A 247 -9.84 12.38 -1.20
N ARG A 248 -10.02 11.61 -2.29
CA ARG A 248 -9.24 10.42 -2.60
C ARG A 248 -9.07 10.26 -4.11
N SER A 249 -7.90 9.81 -4.52
CA SER A 249 -7.74 9.21 -5.83
C SER A 249 -8.04 7.71 -5.79
N LEU A 250 -8.03 7.05 -6.95
CA LEU A 250 -8.21 5.60 -7.05
C LEU A 250 -7.06 4.88 -6.34
N ALA A 251 -7.35 4.21 -5.24
CA ALA A 251 -6.41 3.55 -4.33
C ALA A 251 -5.50 4.50 -3.51
N TRP A 252 -5.22 5.71 -3.97
CA TRP A 252 -4.28 6.62 -3.34
C TRP A 252 -4.94 7.66 -2.41
N ASN A 253 -4.21 8.09 -1.39
CA ASN A 253 -4.49 9.36 -0.73
C ASN A 253 -4.23 10.49 -1.71
N LEU A 254 -5.03 11.55 -1.63
CA LEU A 254 -4.85 12.76 -2.43
C LEU A 254 -4.67 13.95 -1.48
N GLU A 255 -3.61 14.71 -1.67
CA GLU A 255 -3.34 15.95 -0.94
C GLU A 255 -2.71 16.97 -1.87
N GLY A 256 -3.52 17.93 -2.36
CA GLY A 256 -3.16 18.76 -3.49
C GLY A 256 -2.89 17.91 -4.73
N ASP A 257 -1.74 18.08 -5.35
CA ASP A 257 -1.30 17.27 -6.50
C ASP A 257 -0.44 16.06 -6.10
N TRP A 258 -0.26 15.83 -4.80
CA TRP A 258 0.46 14.68 -4.30
C TRP A 258 -0.46 13.48 -4.08
N LEU A 259 -0.03 12.34 -4.58
CA LEU A 259 -0.61 11.04 -4.28
C LEU A 259 0.34 10.26 -3.38
N ASP A 260 -0.20 9.67 -2.33
CA ASP A 260 0.59 8.85 -1.41
C ASP A 260 -0.17 7.60 -0.96
N HIS A 261 0.59 6.60 -0.51
CA HIS A 261 0.05 5.51 0.28
C HIS A 261 1.02 5.10 1.38
N THR A 262 0.47 4.74 2.54
CA THR A 262 1.24 4.44 3.74
C THR A 262 1.00 3.01 4.21
N GLY A 263 2.03 2.37 4.77
CA GLY A 263 1.99 1.03 5.32
C GLY A 263 2.10 1.02 6.85
N TYR A 264 1.45 0.04 7.47
CA TYR A 264 1.43 -0.13 8.92
C TYR A 264 2.83 -0.34 9.51
N THR A 265 3.68 -1.09 8.82
CA THR A 265 5.05 -1.42 9.21
C THR A 265 6.02 -0.23 9.22
N GLY A 266 5.59 0.92 8.70
CA GLY A 266 6.38 2.14 8.64
C GLY A 266 6.88 2.47 7.24
N THR A 267 6.17 2.02 6.24
CA THR A 267 6.46 2.31 4.84
C THR A 267 5.54 3.40 4.30
N PHE A 268 6.04 4.19 3.37
CA PHE A 268 5.19 5.01 2.48
C PHE A 268 5.88 5.24 1.14
N ILE A 269 5.06 5.46 0.14
CA ILE A 269 5.47 5.97 -1.17
C ILE A 269 4.58 7.15 -1.54
N MET A 270 5.15 8.12 -2.24
CA MET A 270 4.40 9.28 -2.72
C MET A 270 4.99 9.83 -4.01
N TRP A 271 4.14 10.45 -4.82
CA TRP A 271 4.53 11.00 -6.12
C TRP A 271 3.69 12.21 -6.50
N ASN A 272 4.26 13.07 -7.33
CA ASN A 272 3.62 14.24 -7.92
C ASN A 272 4.04 14.31 -9.40
N ARG A 273 3.10 14.02 -10.29
CA ARG A 273 3.38 13.99 -11.74
C ARG A 273 3.68 15.38 -12.30
N GLN A 274 3.03 16.42 -11.78
CA GLN A 274 3.25 17.79 -12.29
C GLN A 274 4.64 18.30 -11.93
N LYS A 275 5.10 18.03 -10.71
CA LYS A 275 6.46 18.37 -10.25
C LYS A 275 7.53 17.40 -10.77
N GLN A 276 7.16 16.24 -11.28
CA GLN A 276 8.07 15.14 -11.60
C GLN A 276 8.93 14.75 -10.38
N GLU A 277 8.26 14.57 -9.24
CA GLU A 277 8.87 14.22 -7.97
C GLU A 277 8.23 12.98 -7.38
N ALA A 278 9.04 12.17 -6.70
CA ALA A 278 8.57 11.00 -5.95
C ALA A 278 9.46 10.72 -4.74
N ALA A 279 8.89 10.05 -3.74
CA ALA A 279 9.62 9.61 -2.57
C ALA A 279 9.22 8.20 -2.13
N ILE A 280 10.20 7.46 -1.64
CA ILE A 280 10.08 6.13 -1.06
C ILE A 280 10.66 6.18 0.33
N PHE A 281 9.91 5.76 1.33
CA PHE A 281 10.38 5.60 2.68
C PHE A 281 9.99 4.20 3.18
N LEU A 282 11.00 3.41 3.53
CA LEU A 282 10.84 2.06 4.04
C LEU A 282 11.51 1.93 5.39
N SER A 283 10.76 1.54 6.41
CA SER A 283 11.26 1.32 7.76
C SER A 283 10.57 0.11 8.41
N ASN A 284 11.02 -0.23 9.60
CA ASN A 284 10.41 -1.25 10.45
C ASN A 284 10.00 -0.67 11.80
N ARG A 285 9.21 0.40 11.78
CA ARG A 285 8.80 1.12 12.97
C ARG A 285 8.10 0.23 14.03
N THR A 286 7.50 -0.88 13.60
CA THR A 286 6.80 -1.84 14.47
C THR A 286 7.74 -2.82 15.19
N TYR A 287 9.05 -2.76 14.90
CA TYR A 287 10.01 -3.73 15.42
C TYR A 287 10.12 -3.71 16.94
N GLU A 288 10.27 -2.53 17.54
CA GLU A 288 10.43 -2.38 18.99
C GLU A 288 9.09 -2.16 19.70
N LYS A 289 8.20 -1.37 19.11
CA LYS A 289 6.95 -0.93 19.71
C LYS A 289 5.93 -0.57 18.63
N ASP A 290 4.67 -0.63 18.98
CA ASP A 290 3.58 -0.25 18.08
C ASP A 290 2.81 0.95 18.65
N GLU A 291 3.40 2.12 18.56
CA GLU A 291 2.80 3.40 18.94
C GLU A 291 2.18 4.10 17.72
N ARG A 292 1.14 3.50 17.15
CA ARG A 292 0.54 3.92 15.87
C ARG A 292 0.15 5.40 15.83
N ALA A 293 -0.47 5.91 16.89
CA ALA A 293 -0.94 7.30 16.91
C ALA A 293 0.23 8.29 16.83
N GLN A 294 1.30 8.04 17.58
CA GLN A 294 2.52 8.85 17.52
C GLN A 294 3.22 8.71 16.17
N TRP A 295 3.32 7.48 15.65
CA TRP A 295 3.90 7.24 14.34
C TRP A 295 3.22 8.05 13.21
N ILE A 296 1.89 8.16 13.24
CA ILE A 296 1.18 8.95 12.23
C ILE A 296 1.65 10.42 12.25
N LEU A 297 1.85 11.00 13.43
CA LEU A 297 2.36 12.36 13.57
C LEU A 297 3.82 12.48 13.07
N ASP A 298 4.66 11.54 13.46
CA ASP A 298 6.09 11.54 13.08
C ASP A 298 6.28 11.33 11.58
N ARG A 299 5.55 10.37 10.99
CA ARG A 299 5.55 10.12 9.55
C ARG A 299 5.10 11.36 8.76
N ASN A 300 4.00 11.99 9.20
CA ASN A 300 3.46 13.17 8.51
C ASN A 300 4.48 14.30 8.48
N GLN A 301 5.29 14.50 9.54
CA GLN A 301 6.38 15.50 9.52
C GLN A 301 7.39 15.26 8.39
N VAL A 302 7.69 14.01 8.05
CA VAL A 302 8.58 13.69 6.91
C VAL A 302 7.86 13.93 5.58
N MET A 303 6.61 13.48 5.47
CA MET A 303 5.80 13.66 4.25
C MET A 303 5.54 15.14 3.95
N ASP A 304 5.29 15.96 4.97
CA ASP A 304 5.07 17.41 4.81
C ASP A 304 6.34 18.11 4.31
N LEU A 305 7.52 17.75 4.85
CA LEU A 305 8.79 18.26 4.33
C LEU A 305 9.04 17.88 2.86
N ILE A 306 8.53 16.72 2.41
CA ILE A 306 8.63 16.31 1.00
C ILE A 306 7.68 17.15 0.15
N ARG A 307 6.43 17.37 0.60
CA ARG A 307 5.43 18.20 -0.13
C ARG A 307 5.84 19.67 -0.26
N GLU A 308 6.51 20.18 0.78
CA GLU A 308 7.02 21.57 0.83
C GLU A 308 8.35 21.76 0.07
N ALA A 309 8.92 20.68 -0.50
CA ALA A 309 10.14 20.76 -1.27
C ALA A 309 9.90 21.53 -2.57
N ASP A 310 10.43 22.76 -2.65
CA ASP A 310 10.50 23.59 -3.85
C ASP A 310 11.85 23.41 -4.54
#